data_417dd0793a0d3e167d438fbaa9e2fcbc
#
_entry.id   417dd0793a0d3e167d438fbaa9e2fcbc
#
_cell.length_a   1.000
_cell.length_b   1.000
_cell.length_c   1.000
_cell.angle_alpha   90.00
_cell.angle_beta   90.00
_cell.angle_gamma   90.00
#
_symmetry.space_group_name_H-M   'P 1'
#
loop_
_entity.id
_entity.type
_entity.pdbx_description
1 polymer ?
#
loop_
_entity_poly.entity_id
_entity_poly.type
_entity_poly.pdbx_seq_one_letter_code
_entity_poly.pdbx_strand_id
1 'polypeptide(L)'
;GGGASRIKPKDIAVFSRQLATMMKSGVPLVMALEIIGSGQKNPAMKKMVGGVKGDIEGGASIYEALSEYPVQFDELYRNLVRAGESSGVLETVLDTIATYKENIETIKGKIKKALFYPTAIIAVAILICAILLIYVVPVFKETFQSYGADLPAFTELVFGISDYLVKWWWLFGIVIAIAIGVFMFFYKRSTALKHFIDRMMLKIPVIGQVLHNSAIARFS
;
A
#
# COMPACT_ATOMS: atom_id res chain seq x y z
N GLY A 1 17.21 21.84 0.07
CA GLY A 1 16.93 20.49 0.56
C GLY A 1 15.79 19.86 -0.22
N GLY A 2 16.06 19.22 -1.38
CA GLY A 2 15.06 18.47 -2.12
C GLY A 2 14.83 17.15 -1.39
N GLY A 3 13.62 16.92 -0.88
CA GLY A 3 13.25 15.64 -0.30
C GLY A 3 13.46 14.54 -1.33
N ALA A 4 14.30 13.56 -1.00
CA ALA A 4 14.55 12.42 -1.87
C ALA A 4 13.21 11.74 -2.20
N SER A 5 12.78 11.86 -3.44
CA SER A 5 11.53 11.30 -3.93
C SER A 5 11.58 9.77 -3.75
N ARG A 6 10.71 9.24 -2.87
CA ARG A 6 10.69 7.82 -2.52
C ARG A 6 10.40 6.97 -3.77
N ILE A 7 11.16 5.91 -3.99
CA ILE A 7 10.89 4.92 -5.03
C ILE A 7 9.59 4.16 -4.68
N LYS A 8 8.63 4.16 -5.60
CA LYS A 8 7.35 3.48 -5.44
C LYS A 8 7.40 2.07 -6.04
N PRO A 9 6.59 1.12 -5.56
CA PRO A 9 6.50 -0.21 -6.16
C PRO A 9 6.20 -0.18 -7.67
N LYS A 10 5.40 0.79 -8.12
CA LYS A 10 5.13 1.00 -9.55
C LYS A 10 6.39 1.36 -10.35
N ASP A 11 7.31 2.13 -9.75
CA ASP A 11 8.56 2.50 -10.42
C ASP A 11 9.43 1.26 -10.66
N ILE A 12 9.43 0.32 -9.70
CA ILE A 12 10.13 -0.97 -9.82
C ILE A 12 9.47 -1.87 -10.89
N ALA A 13 8.14 -1.90 -10.96
CA ALA A 13 7.44 -2.66 -12.02
C ALA A 13 7.80 -2.13 -13.42
N VAL A 14 7.81 -0.81 -13.60
CA VAL A 14 8.23 -0.16 -14.86
C VAL A 14 9.69 -0.45 -15.16
N PHE A 15 10.58 -0.30 -14.18
CA PHE A 15 12.00 -0.65 -14.30
C PHE A 15 12.18 -2.09 -14.77
N SER A 16 11.53 -3.04 -14.11
CA SER A 16 11.62 -4.46 -14.44
C SER A 16 11.15 -4.75 -15.87
N ARG A 17 10.05 -4.08 -16.30
CA ARG A 17 9.55 -4.21 -17.67
C ARG A 17 10.51 -3.64 -18.70
N GLN A 18 11.06 -2.45 -18.43
CA GLN A 18 12.04 -1.82 -19.33
C GLN A 18 13.29 -2.70 -19.46
N LEU A 19 13.82 -3.19 -18.34
CA LEU A 19 15.01 -4.06 -18.33
C LEU A 19 14.73 -5.37 -19.09
N ALA A 20 13.63 -6.04 -18.79
CA ALA A 20 13.23 -7.27 -19.49
C ALA A 20 13.10 -7.06 -20.99
N THR A 21 12.46 -5.97 -21.42
CA THR A 21 12.27 -5.67 -22.85
C THR A 21 13.59 -5.42 -23.55
N MET A 22 14.49 -4.66 -22.93
CA MET A 22 15.82 -4.39 -23.51
C MET A 22 16.68 -5.64 -23.60
N MET A 23 16.71 -6.44 -22.53
CA MET A 23 17.43 -7.71 -22.51
C MET A 23 16.89 -8.68 -23.57
N LYS A 24 15.59 -8.79 -23.70
CA LYS A 24 14.91 -9.63 -24.70
C LYS A 24 15.20 -9.17 -26.14
N SER A 25 15.47 -7.88 -26.33
CA SER A 25 15.89 -7.31 -27.61
C SER A 25 17.41 -7.44 -27.86
N GLY A 26 18.15 -8.14 -26.99
CA GLY A 26 19.58 -8.36 -27.12
C GLY A 26 20.47 -7.18 -26.68
N VAL A 27 19.89 -6.18 -26.01
CA VAL A 27 20.68 -5.07 -25.45
C VAL A 27 21.49 -5.58 -24.26
N PRO A 28 22.81 -5.35 -24.19
CA PRO A 28 23.63 -5.75 -23.05
C PRO A 28 23.14 -5.12 -21.75
N LEU A 29 23.21 -5.86 -20.64
CA LEU A 29 22.66 -5.48 -19.33
C LEU A 29 23.13 -4.09 -18.86
N VAL A 30 24.43 -3.82 -18.95
CA VAL A 30 25.02 -2.53 -18.53
C VAL A 30 24.47 -1.37 -19.37
N MET A 31 24.34 -1.57 -20.70
CA MET A 31 23.76 -0.58 -21.59
C MET A 31 22.28 -0.35 -21.32
N ALA A 32 21.52 -1.41 -21.04
CA ALA A 32 20.13 -1.30 -20.67
C ALA A 32 19.97 -0.48 -19.38
N LEU A 33 20.78 -0.73 -18.36
CA LEU A 33 20.77 0.03 -17.10
C LEU A 33 21.15 1.51 -17.32
N GLU A 34 22.11 1.80 -18.19
CA GLU A 34 22.48 3.18 -18.57
C GLU A 34 21.31 3.93 -19.19
N ILE A 35 20.64 3.33 -20.18
CA ILE A 35 19.50 3.92 -20.86
C ILE A 35 18.35 4.15 -19.87
N ILE A 36 18.03 3.15 -19.05
CA ILE A 36 16.97 3.25 -18.05
C ILE A 36 17.30 4.33 -17.02
N GLY A 37 18.54 4.34 -16.51
CA GLY A 37 18.99 5.30 -15.50
C GLY A 37 18.96 6.74 -15.99
N SER A 38 19.38 6.99 -17.23
CA SER A 38 19.36 8.32 -17.85
C SER A 38 17.95 8.85 -18.07
N GLY A 39 16.97 7.97 -18.36
CA GLY A 39 15.58 8.32 -18.56
C GLY A 39 14.78 8.54 -17.25
N GLN A 40 15.36 8.27 -16.08
CA GLN A 40 14.65 8.41 -14.82
C GLN A 40 14.47 9.87 -14.39
N LYS A 41 13.20 10.25 -14.13
CA LYS A 41 12.86 11.57 -13.57
C LYS A 41 13.01 11.60 -12.04
N ASN A 42 12.89 10.44 -11.37
CA ASN A 42 13.02 10.32 -9.92
C ASN A 42 14.50 10.21 -9.54
N PRO A 43 15.06 11.19 -8.79
CA PRO A 43 16.50 11.19 -8.45
C PRO A 43 16.91 9.95 -7.64
N ALA A 44 16.03 9.44 -6.75
CA ALA A 44 16.32 8.25 -5.98
C ALA A 44 16.39 7.00 -6.89
N MET A 45 15.50 6.91 -7.87
CA MET A 45 15.51 5.83 -8.86
C MET A 45 16.76 5.90 -9.74
N LYS A 46 17.12 7.10 -10.21
CA LYS A 46 18.34 7.34 -10.99
C LYS A 46 19.58 6.92 -10.23
N LYS A 47 19.68 7.30 -8.94
CA LYS A 47 20.78 6.91 -8.07
C LYS A 47 20.87 5.40 -7.89
N MET A 48 19.73 4.74 -7.64
CA MET A 48 19.66 3.30 -7.45
C MET A 48 20.10 2.55 -8.71
N VAL A 49 19.56 2.91 -9.89
CA VAL A 49 19.92 2.25 -11.15
C VAL A 49 21.40 2.50 -11.50
N GLY A 50 21.90 3.71 -11.22
CA GLY A 50 23.32 4.03 -11.38
C GLY A 50 24.24 3.23 -10.46
N GLY A 51 23.81 2.98 -9.21
CA GLY A 51 24.52 2.12 -8.27
C GLY A 51 24.57 0.67 -8.76
N VAL A 52 23.41 0.09 -9.10
CA VAL A 52 23.34 -1.28 -9.66
C VAL A 52 24.22 -1.43 -10.91
N LYS A 53 24.19 -0.43 -11.80
CA LYS A 53 25.08 -0.42 -12.98
C LYS A 53 26.54 -0.44 -12.57
N GLY A 54 26.94 0.44 -11.64
CA GLY A 54 28.34 0.55 -11.18
C GLY A 54 28.85 -0.73 -10.54
N ASP A 55 28.03 -1.40 -9.75
CA ASP A 55 28.38 -2.67 -9.11
C ASP A 55 28.63 -3.77 -10.16
N ILE A 56 27.78 -3.86 -11.20
CA ILE A 56 27.93 -4.82 -12.30
C ILE A 56 29.17 -4.50 -13.16
N GLU A 57 29.44 -3.21 -13.45
CA GLU A 57 30.67 -2.79 -14.12
C GLU A 57 31.94 -3.11 -13.30
N GLY A 58 31.79 -3.11 -11.96
CA GLY A 58 32.83 -3.55 -11.01
C GLY A 58 33.02 -5.06 -10.93
N GLY A 59 32.21 -5.84 -11.65
CA GLY A 59 32.31 -7.32 -11.70
C GLY A 59 31.35 -8.07 -10.76
N ALA A 60 30.47 -7.36 -10.06
CA ALA A 60 29.44 -8.01 -9.26
C ALA A 60 28.37 -8.68 -10.14
N SER A 61 27.77 -9.77 -9.66
CA SER A 61 26.60 -10.35 -10.29
C SER A 61 25.40 -9.41 -10.17
N ILE A 62 24.41 -9.54 -11.05
CA ILE A 62 23.16 -8.76 -10.93
C ILE A 62 22.44 -9.07 -9.61
N TYR A 63 22.52 -10.31 -9.12
CA TYR A 63 21.98 -10.68 -7.80
C TYR A 63 22.64 -9.87 -6.68
N GLU A 64 23.96 -9.78 -6.65
CA GLU A 64 24.71 -9.01 -5.65
C GLU A 64 24.37 -7.52 -5.72
N ALA A 65 24.41 -6.95 -6.90
CA ALA A 65 24.07 -5.54 -7.12
C ALA A 65 22.64 -5.19 -6.65
N LEU A 66 21.65 -6.04 -6.93
CA LEU A 66 20.27 -5.86 -6.44
C LEU A 66 20.13 -6.09 -4.93
N SER A 67 21.03 -6.86 -4.32
CA SER A 67 20.98 -7.18 -2.88
C SER A 67 21.34 -5.97 -2.01
N GLU A 68 22.01 -4.97 -2.55
CA GLU A 68 22.24 -3.67 -1.89
C GLU A 68 20.94 -2.85 -1.72
N TYR A 69 19.86 -3.23 -2.43
CA TYR A 69 18.58 -2.52 -2.41
C TYR A 69 17.41 -3.42 -1.97
N PRO A 70 17.44 -4.01 -0.74
CA PRO A 70 16.46 -5.02 -0.31
C PRO A 70 15.03 -4.47 -0.12
N VAL A 71 14.88 -3.15 0.01
CA VAL A 71 13.57 -2.49 0.11
C VAL A 71 12.87 -2.45 -1.25
N GLN A 72 13.62 -2.30 -2.34
CA GLN A 72 13.13 -2.21 -3.70
C GLN A 72 12.99 -3.58 -4.35
N PHE A 73 13.97 -4.46 -4.11
CA PHE A 73 14.03 -5.81 -4.65
C PHE A 73 13.88 -6.82 -3.52
N ASP A 74 12.66 -7.36 -3.35
CA ASP A 74 12.37 -8.37 -2.36
C ASP A 74 13.17 -9.67 -2.58
N GLU A 75 13.18 -10.54 -1.59
CA GLU A 75 13.93 -11.78 -1.64
C GLU A 75 13.56 -12.68 -2.83
N LEU A 76 12.26 -12.74 -3.15
CA LEU A 76 11.77 -13.50 -4.31
C LEU A 76 12.36 -12.95 -5.60
N TYR A 77 12.34 -11.62 -5.79
CA TYR A 77 12.91 -10.96 -6.95
C TYR A 77 14.39 -11.36 -7.14
N ARG A 78 15.18 -11.18 -6.09
CA ARG A 78 16.62 -11.43 -6.11
C ARG A 78 16.96 -12.90 -6.36
N ASN A 79 16.24 -13.82 -5.72
CA ASN A 79 16.45 -15.25 -5.90
C ASN A 79 16.08 -15.72 -7.32
N LEU A 80 15.00 -15.19 -7.91
CA LEU A 80 14.65 -15.46 -9.30
C LEU A 80 15.74 -14.95 -10.26
N VAL A 81 16.23 -13.72 -10.04
CA VAL A 81 17.32 -13.15 -10.84
C VAL A 81 18.58 -13.99 -10.74
N ARG A 82 18.96 -14.42 -9.53
CA ARG A 82 20.11 -15.33 -9.32
C ARG A 82 19.97 -16.63 -10.09
N ALA A 83 18.79 -17.24 -10.05
CA ALA A 83 18.54 -18.47 -10.78
C ALA A 83 18.63 -18.26 -12.31
N GLY A 84 18.06 -17.15 -12.82
CA GLY A 84 18.14 -16.79 -14.23
C GLY A 84 19.54 -16.49 -14.71
N GLU A 85 20.33 -15.78 -13.90
CA GLU A 85 21.74 -15.48 -14.17
C GLU A 85 22.56 -16.75 -14.24
N SER A 86 22.42 -17.63 -13.25
CA SER A 86 23.15 -18.92 -13.20
C SER A 86 22.80 -19.88 -14.33
N SER A 87 21.57 -19.79 -14.85
CA SER A 87 21.07 -20.68 -15.92
C SER A 87 21.20 -20.05 -17.32
N GLY A 88 21.68 -18.80 -17.44
CA GLY A 88 21.80 -18.09 -18.70
C GLY A 88 20.47 -17.70 -19.35
N VAL A 89 19.37 -17.65 -18.59
CA VAL A 89 18.01 -17.31 -19.05
C VAL A 89 17.46 -16.05 -18.36
N LEU A 90 18.35 -15.12 -18.05
CA LEU A 90 18.05 -13.91 -17.30
C LEU A 90 16.92 -13.08 -17.93
N GLU A 91 16.90 -12.96 -19.27
CA GLU A 91 15.86 -12.22 -19.99
C GLU A 91 14.45 -12.82 -19.76
N THR A 92 14.33 -14.15 -19.76
CA THR A 92 13.06 -14.84 -19.55
C THR A 92 12.57 -14.66 -18.10
N VAL A 93 13.50 -14.74 -17.15
CA VAL A 93 13.21 -14.53 -15.74
C VAL A 93 12.79 -13.09 -15.48
N LEU A 94 13.49 -12.12 -16.02
CA LEU A 94 13.13 -10.70 -15.90
C LEU A 94 11.78 -10.39 -16.52
N ASP A 95 11.40 -11.00 -17.64
CA ASP A 95 10.09 -10.85 -18.25
C ASP A 95 8.97 -11.42 -17.34
N THR A 96 9.22 -12.58 -16.74
CA THR A 96 8.31 -13.19 -15.76
C THR A 96 8.13 -12.31 -14.53
N ILE A 97 9.23 -11.78 -13.97
CA ILE A 97 9.20 -10.87 -12.82
C ILE A 97 8.46 -9.57 -13.18
N ALA A 98 8.71 -8.99 -14.35
CA ALA A 98 8.04 -7.78 -14.81
C ALA A 98 6.53 -8.00 -14.88
N THR A 99 6.09 -9.09 -15.52
CA THR A 99 4.67 -9.46 -15.62
C THR A 99 4.03 -9.66 -14.24
N TYR A 100 4.73 -10.32 -13.32
CA TYR A 100 4.26 -10.50 -11.94
C TYR A 100 4.08 -9.15 -11.21
N LYS A 101 5.08 -8.26 -11.28
CA LYS A 101 5.01 -6.94 -10.64
C LYS A 101 3.92 -6.05 -11.23
N GLU A 102 3.74 -6.06 -12.56
CA GLU A 102 2.65 -5.33 -13.25
C GLU A 102 1.26 -5.84 -12.85
N ASN A 103 1.09 -7.16 -12.76
CA ASN A 103 -0.17 -7.76 -12.30
C ASN A 103 -0.51 -7.33 -10.87
N ILE A 104 0.47 -7.33 -9.96
CA ILE A 104 0.28 -6.85 -8.59
C ILE A 104 -0.17 -5.39 -8.57
N GLU A 105 0.50 -4.51 -9.33
CA GLU A 105 0.14 -3.09 -9.36
C GLU A 105 -1.23 -2.87 -10.01
N THR A 106 -1.60 -3.65 -11.02
CA THR A 106 -2.93 -3.64 -11.64
C THR A 106 -4.01 -4.04 -10.63
N ILE A 107 -3.80 -5.13 -9.88
CA ILE A 107 -4.73 -5.61 -8.86
C ILE A 107 -4.88 -4.56 -7.74
N LYS A 108 -3.78 -3.98 -7.24
CA LYS A 108 -3.82 -2.90 -6.26
C LYS A 108 -4.62 -1.70 -6.77
N GLY A 109 -4.44 -1.34 -8.04
CA GLY A 109 -5.20 -0.27 -8.70
C GLY A 109 -6.70 -0.56 -8.75
N LYS A 110 -7.09 -1.79 -9.10
CA LYS A 110 -8.50 -2.24 -9.11
C LYS A 110 -9.11 -2.21 -7.71
N ILE A 111 -8.40 -2.73 -6.70
CA ILE A 111 -8.85 -2.71 -5.31
C ILE A 111 -9.05 -1.27 -4.82
N LYS A 112 -8.09 -0.37 -5.08
CA LYS A 112 -8.19 1.03 -4.69
C LYS A 112 -9.41 1.71 -5.32
N LYS A 113 -9.67 1.46 -6.60
CA LYS A 113 -10.86 2.00 -7.30
C LYS A 113 -12.16 1.42 -6.72
N ALA A 114 -12.21 0.11 -6.44
CA ALA A 114 -13.38 -0.54 -5.87
C ALA A 114 -13.72 -0.05 -4.46
N LEU A 115 -12.70 0.24 -3.65
CA LEU A 115 -12.88 0.75 -2.29
C LEU A 115 -13.22 2.24 -2.21
N PHE A 116 -13.03 2.99 -3.30
CA PHE A 116 -13.31 4.43 -3.31
C PHE A 116 -14.79 4.73 -3.03
N TYR A 117 -15.69 4.02 -3.71
CA TYR A 117 -17.14 4.25 -3.59
C TYR A 117 -17.70 3.93 -2.17
N PRO A 118 -17.43 2.74 -1.58
CA PRO A 118 -17.83 2.47 -0.21
C PRO A 118 -17.27 3.46 0.80
N THR A 119 -16.00 3.84 0.64
CA THR A 119 -15.36 4.82 1.55
C THR A 119 -16.02 6.18 1.46
N ALA A 120 -16.36 6.66 0.26
CA ALA A 120 -17.05 7.92 0.06
C ALA A 120 -18.45 7.91 0.70
N ILE A 121 -19.23 6.83 0.54
CA ILE A 121 -20.56 6.70 1.15
C ILE A 121 -20.45 6.73 2.68
N ILE A 122 -19.54 5.93 3.26
CA ILE A 122 -19.36 5.89 4.71
C ILE A 122 -18.94 7.27 5.24
N ALA A 123 -18.03 7.96 4.55
CA ALA A 123 -17.59 9.30 4.95
C ALA A 123 -18.75 10.31 4.96
N VAL A 124 -19.59 10.29 3.92
CA VAL A 124 -20.79 11.16 3.85
C VAL A 124 -21.80 10.79 4.93
N ALA A 125 -22.05 9.51 5.17
CA ALA A 125 -22.96 9.05 6.23
C ALA A 125 -22.48 9.52 7.61
N ILE A 126 -21.20 9.35 7.92
CA ILE A 126 -20.62 9.83 9.18
C ILE A 126 -20.74 11.35 9.31
N LEU A 127 -20.49 12.09 8.23
CA LEU A 127 -20.62 13.53 8.21
C LEU A 127 -22.06 13.99 8.52
N ILE A 128 -23.05 13.37 7.88
CA ILE A 128 -24.46 13.67 8.10
C ILE A 128 -24.87 13.34 9.56
N CYS A 129 -24.49 12.15 10.07
CA CYS A 129 -24.73 11.78 11.45
C CYS A 129 -24.10 12.77 12.44
N ALA A 130 -22.87 13.20 12.18
CA ALA A 130 -22.20 14.18 13.03
C ALA A 130 -22.94 15.53 13.05
N ILE A 131 -23.37 16.00 11.88
CA ILE A 131 -24.17 17.26 11.77
C ILE A 131 -25.47 17.12 12.56
N LEU A 132 -26.19 16.01 12.42
CA LEU A 132 -27.44 15.79 13.15
C LEU A 132 -27.21 15.76 14.67
N LEU A 133 -26.19 15.06 15.13
CA LEU A 133 -25.87 14.93 16.56
C LEU A 133 -25.38 16.26 17.15
N ILE A 134 -24.65 17.07 16.40
CA ILE A 134 -24.07 18.32 16.92
C ILE A 134 -25.08 19.48 16.88
N TYR A 135 -25.90 19.56 15.84
CA TYR A 135 -26.78 20.71 15.62
C TYR A 135 -28.25 20.40 15.87
N VAL A 136 -28.76 19.27 15.42
CA VAL A 136 -30.20 18.99 15.45
C VAL A 136 -30.61 18.42 16.81
N VAL A 137 -29.88 17.49 17.35
CA VAL A 137 -30.20 16.83 18.63
C VAL A 137 -30.23 17.82 19.79
N PRO A 138 -29.34 18.80 19.96
CA PRO A 138 -29.43 19.80 21.04
C PRO A 138 -30.72 20.64 20.98
N VAL A 139 -31.14 21.06 19.76
CA VAL A 139 -32.39 21.84 19.59
C VAL A 139 -33.61 21.04 20.05
N PHE A 140 -33.66 19.75 19.74
CA PHE A 140 -34.73 18.88 20.25
C PHE A 140 -34.68 18.75 21.78
N LYS A 141 -33.51 18.61 22.36
CA LYS A 141 -33.31 18.53 23.81
C LYS A 141 -33.89 19.75 24.54
N GLU A 142 -33.52 20.95 24.06
CA GLU A 142 -34.05 22.22 24.62
C GLU A 142 -35.58 22.31 24.48
N THR A 143 -36.09 21.90 23.34
CA THR A 143 -37.54 21.91 23.08
C THR A 143 -38.29 20.96 24.05
N PHE A 144 -37.84 19.73 24.24
CA PHE A 144 -38.46 18.78 25.15
C PHE A 144 -38.41 19.25 26.62
N GLN A 145 -37.26 19.81 27.03
CA GLN A 145 -37.13 20.38 28.39
C GLN A 145 -38.10 21.53 28.65
N SER A 146 -38.39 22.36 27.64
CA SER A 146 -39.33 23.47 27.77
C SER A 146 -40.78 23.03 27.94
N TYR A 147 -41.13 21.84 27.46
CA TYR A 147 -42.49 21.26 27.61
C TYR A 147 -42.67 20.41 28.90
N GLY A 148 -41.63 20.27 29.72
CA GLY A 148 -41.67 19.52 30.97
C GLY A 148 -41.98 18.02 30.78
N ALA A 149 -41.76 17.46 29.61
CA ALA A 149 -42.01 16.07 29.28
C ALA A 149 -40.79 15.21 29.64
N ASP A 150 -40.99 14.10 30.31
CA ASP A 150 -39.95 13.09 30.54
C ASP A 150 -39.54 12.47 29.23
N LEU A 151 -38.23 12.42 29.00
CA LEU A 151 -37.63 11.87 27.77
C LEU A 151 -37.67 10.33 27.81
N PRO A 152 -38.06 9.66 26.71
CA PRO A 152 -37.91 8.21 26.65
C PRO A 152 -36.42 7.82 26.85
N ALA A 153 -36.15 6.72 27.54
CA ALA A 153 -34.78 6.26 27.88
C ALA A 153 -33.82 6.17 26.67
N PHE A 154 -34.36 5.78 25.51
CA PHE A 154 -33.57 5.74 24.26
C PHE A 154 -33.14 7.15 23.81
N THR A 155 -34.03 8.13 23.96
CA THR A 155 -33.74 9.55 23.59
C THR A 155 -32.70 10.15 24.53
N GLU A 156 -32.76 9.81 25.81
CA GLU A 156 -31.76 10.21 26.80
C GLU A 156 -30.35 9.66 26.48
N LEU A 157 -30.28 8.40 26.04
CA LEU A 157 -29.05 7.78 25.60
C LEU A 157 -28.45 8.52 24.36
N VAL A 158 -29.30 8.85 23.38
CA VAL A 158 -28.86 9.62 22.17
C VAL A 158 -28.37 11.03 22.56
N PHE A 159 -29.04 11.70 23.48
CA PHE A 159 -28.59 13.00 23.99
C PHE A 159 -27.27 12.88 24.77
N GLY A 160 -27.08 11.84 25.55
CA GLY A 160 -25.82 11.57 26.22
C GLY A 160 -24.66 11.40 25.23
N ILE A 161 -24.86 10.63 24.18
CA ILE A 161 -23.86 10.47 23.10
C ILE A 161 -23.59 11.81 22.40
N SER A 162 -24.65 12.59 22.12
CA SER A 162 -24.51 13.92 21.49
C SER A 162 -23.69 14.88 22.36
N ASP A 163 -24.00 14.96 23.64
CA ASP A 163 -23.29 15.83 24.60
C ASP A 163 -21.79 15.44 24.71
N TYR A 164 -21.49 14.14 24.73
CA TYR A 164 -20.12 13.65 24.67
C TYR A 164 -19.43 14.03 23.36
N LEU A 165 -20.08 13.88 22.23
CA LEU A 165 -19.52 14.25 20.92
C LEU A 165 -19.30 15.75 20.81
N VAL A 166 -20.25 16.58 21.22
CA VAL A 166 -20.12 18.05 21.19
C VAL A 166 -19.01 18.53 22.11
N LYS A 167 -18.86 17.95 23.30
CA LYS A 167 -17.85 18.34 24.29
C LYS A 167 -16.45 17.85 23.96
N TRP A 168 -16.34 16.64 23.36
CA TRP A 168 -15.08 15.93 23.24
C TRP A 168 -14.70 15.58 21.77
N TRP A 169 -15.39 16.15 20.78
CA TRP A 169 -15.12 15.87 19.36
C TRP A 169 -13.65 16.04 18.96
N TRP A 170 -12.98 17.07 19.51
CA TRP A 170 -11.56 17.34 19.28
C TRP A 170 -10.66 16.24 19.89
N LEU A 171 -11.05 15.68 21.04
CA LEU A 171 -10.31 14.60 21.69
C LEU A 171 -10.43 13.30 20.86
N PHE A 172 -11.61 13.00 20.32
CA PHE A 172 -11.79 11.88 19.39
C PHE A 172 -10.92 12.04 18.14
N GLY A 173 -10.84 13.25 17.59
CA GLY A 173 -9.95 13.57 16.47
C GLY A 173 -8.47 13.30 16.81
N ILE A 174 -8.02 13.72 17.99
CA ILE A 174 -6.66 13.49 18.46
C ILE A 174 -6.39 12.00 18.71
N VAL A 175 -7.29 11.29 19.36
CA VAL A 175 -7.12 9.84 19.63
C VAL A 175 -7.05 9.06 18.32
N ILE A 176 -7.91 9.36 17.36
CA ILE A 176 -7.87 8.73 16.03
C ILE A 176 -6.57 9.08 15.31
N ALA A 177 -6.12 10.32 15.34
CA ALA A 177 -4.86 10.74 14.74
C ALA A 177 -3.65 10.03 15.36
N ILE A 178 -3.63 9.91 16.70
CA ILE A 178 -2.59 9.18 17.44
C ILE A 178 -2.66 7.70 17.11
N ALA A 179 -3.84 7.08 17.11
CA ALA A 179 -4.02 5.67 16.77
C ALA A 179 -3.52 5.35 15.34
N ILE A 180 -3.87 6.20 14.37
CA ILE A 180 -3.38 6.09 12.99
C ILE A 180 -1.86 6.28 12.95
N GLY A 181 -1.34 7.28 13.64
CA GLY A 181 0.11 7.56 13.70
C GLY A 181 0.90 6.40 14.31
N VAL A 182 0.43 5.87 15.44
CA VAL A 182 1.02 4.70 16.12
C VAL A 182 0.91 3.46 15.24
N PHE A 183 -0.25 3.22 14.63
CA PHE A 183 -0.45 2.11 13.69
C PHE A 183 0.51 2.21 12.49
N MET A 184 0.63 3.38 11.87
CA MET A 184 1.56 3.61 10.76
C MET A 184 3.02 3.49 11.19
N PHE A 185 3.37 3.93 12.40
CA PHE A 185 4.72 3.82 12.95
C PHE A 185 5.10 2.35 13.18
N PHE A 186 4.24 1.57 13.82
CA PHE A 186 4.46 0.14 14.05
C PHE A 186 4.41 -0.67 12.75
N TYR A 187 3.51 -0.34 11.83
CA TYR A 187 3.42 -0.99 10.52
C TYR A 187 4.69 -0.79 9.67
N LYS A 188 5.35 0.38 9.80
CA LYS A 188 6.62 0.63 9.09
C LYS A 188 7.83 -0.03 9.74
N ARG A 189 7.80 -0.29 11.05
CA ARG A 189 8.98 -0.71 11.81
C ARG A 189 9.01 -2.21 12.15
N SER A 190 7.89 -2.89 12.16
CA SER A 190 7.78 -4.28 12.60
C SER A 190 7.44 -5.22 11.44
N THR A 191 8.40 -6.06 11.05
CA THR A 191 8.19 -7.21 10.16
C THR A 191 7.24 -8.24 10.79
N ALA A 192 7.24 -8.39 12.11
CA ALA A 192 6.33 -9.27 12.84
C ALA A 192 4.86 -8.84 12.73
N LEU A 193 4.58 -7.53 12.72
CA LEU A 193 3.23 -7.00 12.55
C LEU A 193 2.70 -7.21 11.13
N LYS A 194 3.58 -7.13 10.11
CA LYS A 194 3.22 -7.49 8.73
C LYS A 194 2.79 -8.95 8.63
N HIS A 195 3.57 -9.88 9.19
CA HIS A 195 3.22 -11.30 9.20
C HIS A 195 1.95 -11.62 10.03
N PHE A 196 1.69 -10.85 11.10
CA PHE A 196 0.47 -11.02 11.89
C PHE A 196 -0.77 -10.54 11.13
N ILE A 197 -0.68 -9.38 10.45
CA ILE A 197 -1.78 -8.83 9.64
C ILE A 197 -2.02 -9.72 8.41
N ASP A 198 -0.97 -10.19 7.74
CA ASP A 198 -1.06 -11.14 6.63
C ASP A 198 -1.75 -12.44 7.07
N ARG A 199 -1.41 -12.93 8.27
CA ARG A 199 -2.03 -14.12 8.86
C ARG A 199 -3.48 -13.89 9.29
N MET A 200 -3.81 -12.69 9.71
CA MET A 200 -5.18 -12.31 10.08
C MET A 200 -6.06 -12.07 8.84
N MET A 201 -5.51 -11.49 7.78
CA MET A 201 -6.19 -11.35 6.48
C MET A 201 -6.49 -12.70 5.84
N LEU A 202 -5.64 -13.71 6.03
CA LEU A 202 -5.88 -15.09 5.58
C LEU A 202 -7.00 -15.80 6.35
N LYS A 203 -7.34 -15.33 7.58
CA LYS A 203 -8.47 -15.85 8.37
C LYS A 203 -9.82 -15.23 8.03
N ILE A 204 -9.86 -14.17 7.24
CA ILE A 204 -11.12 -13.61 6.76
C ILE A 204 -11.66 -14.52 5.65
N PRO A 205 -12.84 -15.17 5.83
CA PRO A 205 -13.31 -16.26 4.94
C PRO A 205 -13.51 -15.84 3.49
N VAL A 206 -13.71 -14.56 3.21
CA VAL A 206 -13.88 -14.03 1.84
C VAL A 206 -12.54 -13.91 1.08
N ILE A 207 -11.46 -13.56 1.77
CA ILE A 207 -10.13 -13.42 1.16
C ILE A 207 -9.42 -14.78 1.05
N GLY A 208 -9.66 -15.66 2.02
CA GLY A 208 -9.13 -17.02 2.02
C GLY A 208 -9.62 -17.86 0.83
N GLN A 209 -10.89 -17.75 0.43
CA GLN A 209 -11.43 -18.45 -0.74
C GLN A 209 -10.85 -17.96 -2.06
N VAL A 210 -10.62 -16.67 -2.24
CA VAL A 210 -10.03 -16.10 -3.46
C VAL A 210 -8.55 -16.50 -3.60
N LEU A 211 -7.81 -16.54 -2.49
CA LEU A 211 -6.41 -16.98 -2.49
C LEU A 211 -6.28 -18.51 -2.67
N HIS A 212 -7.18 -19.29 -2.08
CA HIS A 212 -7.20 -20.74 -2.23
C HIS A 212 -7.51 -21.16 -3.68
N ASN A 213 -8.49 -20.53 -4.31
CA ASN A 213 -8.85 -20.78 -5.69
C ASN A 213 -7.77 -20.34 -6.70
N SER A 214 -7.04 -19.28 -6.40
CA SER A 214 -5.92 -18.83 -7.25
C SER A 214 -4.67 -19.72 -7.09
N ALA A 215 -4.49 -20.36 -5.94
CA ALA A 215 -3.41 -21.34 -5.75
C ALA A 215 -3.69 -22.66 -6.48
N ILE A 216 -4.94 -23.14 -6.50
CA ILE A 216 -5.34 -24.37 -7.19
C ILE A 216 -5.28 -24.20 -8.72
N ALA A 217 -5.64 -23.03 -9.25
CA ALA A 217 -5.58 -22.74 -10.68
C ALA A 217 -4.15 -22.69 -11.27
N ARG A 218 -3.12 -22.76 -10.43
CA ARG A 218 -1.72 -22.82 -10.85
C ARG A 218 -1.15 -24.24 -10.92
N PHE A 219 -1.90 -25.24 -10.43
CA PHE A 219 -1.48 -26.65 -10.44
C PHE A 219 -2.31 -27.54 -11.40
N SER A 220 -3.19 -26.94 -12.18
CA SER A 220 -3.90 -27.56 -13.28
C SER A 220 -3.52 -26.88 -14.60
#